data_15bb70460639d5f9964843c7e609bd10
#
_entry.id   15bb70460639d5f9964843c7e609bd10
#
_cell.length_a   1.000
_cell.length_b   1.000
_cell.length_c   1.000
_cell.angle_alpha   90.00
_cell.angle_beta   90.00
_cell.angle_gamma   90.00
#
_symmetry.space_group_name_H-M   'P 1'
#
loop_
_entity.id
_entity.type
_entity.pdbx_description
1 polymer ?
#
loop_
_entity_poly.entity_id
_entity_poly.type
_entity_poly.pdbx_seq_one_letter_code
_entity_poly.pdbx_strand_id
1 'polypeptide(L)'
;MGLAWWKMGFVTVAAVAVLSTSVAAQDAGTRWRHGVALMGEPKLPADFPNFPYVNPQAPKAGTLNLSSDGTYDSFNPVLGLRGQPATGLPMVFDTLMKPSEDEVSTSYGLLAESVSYPEDVASATFRLRPEAKWSDGQPVTPEDVVFTFEKIKELNPVQAGYYNHVTAAEKTGDREVTFRFDEKNNRELPSIVGQLMIVPKHWWEGANAQGVKRDITKTTLEPVVGSGPYKLSAFQAGSTIRYELRDDYWGKALPVNVGINNFRTVNYTYFADRDVEFEAFRGGTVDFWQENQATRWATRYDFPAYKEGRVKREELPNPFRATGIMQALVPNMRRDMFKDERVREALNLAFDFEEINRTVMYGQYVRLNSFFFGTELASSGLPQGRELEILNEMKDKVPADVFTAPYENPVAGDAQKARDNLRKAVGLLKDAGWELKGNRLVNAKTGAPFSFEILLSSPQLERIVLPYTQTLKRIGIDARVRTVDPAQYTNRARSFDYDMTWSIWAQTLNPGNEQLFYWGSKSAAMEGSRNYAGIADPAIDSLINKIIFAKDRPELIATTHALDRVLLAHHYVVPLYYMMAMRIAYWDKFDRPQNLPEYGIGFPDIWWSKTASK
;
A
#
# COMPACT_ATOMS: atom_id res chain seq x y z
N MET A 1 41.51 62.57 -85.33
CA MET A 1 40.25 62.12 -85.85
C MET A 1 39.81 60.87 -85.13
N GLY A 2 38.67 60.91 -84.52
CA GLY A 2 37.77 59.80 -84.27
C GLY A 2 37.72 59.29 -82.83
N LEU A 3 36.88 59.85 -82.16
CA LEU A 3 35.75 59.40 -81.33
C LEU A 3 35.93 58.22 -80.32
N ALA A 4 35.79 58.57 -79.09
CA ALA A 4 35.60 57.76 -77.95
C ALA A 4 34.22 57.07 -77.90
N TRP A 5 34.15 55.89 -77.36
CA TRP A 5 32.90 55.32 -76.84
C TRP A 5 33.13 54.76 -75.42
N TRP A 6 32.44 55.35 -74.43
CA TRP A 6 32.33 54.91 -73.06
C TRP A 6 31.42 53.68 -72.96
N LYS A 7 31.88 52.68 -72.33
CA LYS A 7 30.98 51.61 -71.87
C LYS A 7 30.90 51.65 -70.29
N MET A 8 29.74 52.01 -69.81
CA MET A 8 29.33 51.86 -68.42
C MET A 8 29.19 50.38 -68.09
N GLY A 9 29.98 49.89 -67.18
CA GLY A 9 29.80 48.57 -66.56
C GLY A 9 28.78 48.68 -65.44
N PHE A 10 27.68 47.94 -65.54
CA PHE A 10 26.73 47.71 -64.41
C PHE A 10 27.37 46.70 -63.47
N VAL A 11 27.59 47.13 -62.19
CA VAL A 11 27.91 46.25 -61.10
C VAL A 11 26.59 45.80 -60.51
N THR A 12 26.25 44.54 -60.76
CA THR A 12 25.09 43.88 -60.13
C THR A 12 25.51 43.41 -58.71
N VAL A 13 25.09 44.12 -57.70
CA VAL A 13 25.18 43.66 -56.28
C VAL A 13 24.11 42.60 -56.06
N ALA A 14 24.52 41.33 -56.02
CA ALA A 14 23.67 40.25 -55.62
C ALA A 14 23.51 40.31 -54.06
N ALA A 15 22.36 40.80 -53.59
CA ALA A 15 21.97 40.70 -52.20
C ALA A 15 21.63 39.23 -51.91
N VAL A 16 22.52 38.53 -51.22
CA VAL A 16 22.21 37.22 -50.59
C VAL A 16 21.31 37.46 -49.38
N ALA A 17 20.01 37.24 -49.57
CA ALA A 17 19.07 37.17 -48.47
C ALA A 17 19.31 35.86 -47.72
N VAL A 18 19.98 35.94 -46.56
CA VAL A 18 20.06 34.86 -45.59
C VAL A 18 18.66 34.76 -44.95
N LEU A 19 17.85 33.84 -45.48
CA LEU A 19 16.64 33.37 -44.78
C LEU A 19 17.09 32.60 -43.55
N SER A 20 17.17 33.29 -42.41
CA SER A 20 17.17 32.68 -41.08
C SER A 20 15.79 32.03 -40.88
N THR A 21 15.70 30.75 -41.25
CA THR A 21 14.62 29.90 -40.72
C THR A 21 14.83 29.77 -39.22
N SER A 22 14.18 30.64 -38.45
CA SER A 22 13.87 30.36 -37.09
C SER A 22 13.05 29.07 -37.09
N VAL A 23 13.69 27.95 -36.76
CA VAL A 23 13.00 26.77 -36.28
C VAL A 23 12.32 27.22 -35.01
N ALA A 24 11.06 27.64 -35.14
CA ALA A 24 10.17 27.70 -34.01
C ALA A 24 10.19 26.26 -33.48
N ALA A 25 10.82 26.06 -32.33
CA ALA A 25 10.54 24.91 -31.49
C ALA A 25 9.01 24.92 -31.37
N GLN A 26 8.34 23.98 -32.02
CA GLN A 26 6.95 23.71 -31.73
C GLN A 26 6.95 23.42 -30.22
N ASP A 27 6.41 24.35 -29.46
CA ASP A 27 5.90 24.09 -28.15
C ASP A 27 5.02 22.86 -28.32
N ALA A 28 5.52 21.70 -27.91
CA ALA A 28 4.72 20.49 -27.78
C ALA A 28 3.69 20.85 -26.74
N GLY A 29 2.50 21.30 -27.22
CA GLY A 29 1.49 21.95 -26.43
C GLY A 29 1.22 21.14 -25.17
N THR A 30 1.34 21.78 -24.04
CA THR A 30 1.14 21.21 -22.71
C THR A 30 -0.19 20.45 -22.69
N ARG A 31 -0.15 19.12 -22.82
CA ARG A 31 -1.37 18.29 -22.85
C ARG A 31 -1.90 18.16 -21.44
N TRP A 32 -2.98 18.87 -21.14
CA TRP A 32 -3.72 18.73 -19.89
C TRP A 32 -4.62 17.50 -19.93
N ARG A 33 -4.61 16.72 -18.86
CA ARG A 33 -5.37 15.47 -18.67
C ARG A 33 -6.28 15.62 -17.45
N HIS A 34 -7.52 15.16 -17.55
CA HIS A 34 -8.49 15.16 -16.45
C HIS A 34 -8.26 14.04 -15.42
N GLY A 35 -7.37 13.11 -15.74
CA GLY A 35 -6.99 11.98 -14.91
C GLY A 35 -5.58 11.50 -15.22
N VAL A 36 -5.04 10.68 -14.36
CA VAL A 36 -3.76 9.98 -14.53
C VAL A 36 -3.99 8.49 -14.37
N ALA A 37 -3.58 7.71 -15.36
CA ALA A 37 -3.53 6.27 -15.31
C ALA A 37 -2.08 5.83 -15.37
N LEU A 38 -1.69 4.88 -14.55
CA LEU A 38 -0.32 4.39 -14.52
C LEU A 38 0.04 3.63 -15.81
N MET A 39 -0.96 2.95 -16.39
CA MET A 39 -0.84 2.22 -17.65
C MET A 39 -1.99 2.61 -18.59
N GLY A 40 -1.65 3.15 -19.76
CA GLY A 40 -2.66 3.58 -20.73
C GLY A 40 -3.29 4.93 -20.39
N GLU A 41 -4.57 5.09 -20.72
CA GLU A 41 -5.35 6.31 -20.49
C GLU A 41 -6.51 6.00 -19.53
N PRO A 42 -7.00 6.97 -18.73
CA PRO A 42 -8.19 6.82 -17.92
C PRO A 42 -9.40 6.37 -18.76
N LYS A 43 -10.20 5.44 -18.26
CA LYS A 43 -11.36 4.88 -18.98
C LYS A 43 -12.53 5.85 -19.06
N LEU A 44 -12.74 6.66 -18.02
CA LEU A 44 -13.84 7.61 -17.98
C LEU A 44 -13.51 8.87 -18.77
N PRO A 45 -14.44 9.42 -19.60
CA PRO A 45 -14.23 10.66 -20.33
C PRO A 45 -14.14 11.87 -19.39
N ALA A 46 -13.67 13.01 -19.87
CA ALA A 46 -13.47 14.20 -19.03
C ALA A 46 -14.77 14.76 -18.42
N ASP A 47 -15.90 14.49 -19.03
CA ASP A 47 -17.24 14.93 -18.64
C ASP A 47 -18.10 13.84 -17.98
N PHE A 48 -17.48 12.77 -17.45
CA PHE A 48 -18.23 11.73 -16.77
C PHE A 48 -19.06 12.31 -15.60
N PRO A 49 -20.31 11.86 -15.38
CA PRO A 49 -21.20 12.47 -14.38
C PRO A 49 -20.92 12.01 -12.95
N ASN A 50 -20.44 10.79 -12.77
CA ASN A 50 -20.08 10.13 -11.50
C ASN A 50 -19.38 8.81 -11.78
N PHE A 51 -18.76 8.22 -10.81
CA PHE A 51 -18.23 6.87 -10.92
C PHE A 51 -19.34 5.85 -11.19
N PRO A 52 -19.11 4.81 -12.03
CA PRO A 52 -20.13 3.83 -12.41
C PRO A 52 -20.71 3.01 -11.25
N TYR A 53 -19.91 2.84 -10.18
CA TYR A 53 -20.24 2.00 -9.03
C TYR A 53 -20.97 2.73 -7.89
N VAL A 54 -21.35 4.02 -8.06
CA VAL A 54 -22.06 4.77 -7.03
C VAL A 54 -23.56 4.88 -7.33
N ASN A 55 -24.35 5.17 -6.29
CA ASN A 55 -25.70 5.67 -6.46
C ASN A 55 -25.67 7.21 -6.37
N PRO A 56 -25.85 7.95 -7.48
CA PRO A 56 -25.81 9.41 -7.46
C PRO A 56 -26.94 10.05 -6.63
N GLN A 57 -27.99 9.30 -6.33
CA GLN A 57 -29.14 9.73 -5.52
C GLN A 57 -29.07 9.21 -4.08
N ALA A 58 -27.95 8.63 -3.65
CA ALA A 58 -27.80 8.14 -2.28
C ALA A 58 -28.06 9.28 -1.27
N PRO A 59 -28.90 9.05 -0.25
CA PRO A 59 -29.22 10.09 0.73
C PRO A 59 -28.00 10.41 1.60
N LYS A 60 -27.77 11.70 1.84
CA LYS A 60 -26.71 12.21 2.74
C LYS A 60 -27.27 12.31 4.16
N ALA A 61 -27.45 11.16 4.84
CA ALA A 61 -28.15 11.08 6.11
C ALA A 61 -27.63 9.96 7.02
N GLY A 62 -28.11 9.96 8.27
CA GLY A 62 -27.85 8.92 9.25
C GLY A 62 -26.46 8.97 9.89
N THR A 63 -26.28 8.09 10.85
CA THR A 63 -25.04 7.94 11.62
C THR A 63 -24.44 6.57 11.39
N LEU A 64 -23.13 6.54 11.17
CA LEU A 64 -22.33 5.34 11.10
C LEU A 64 -21.42 5.28 12.33
N ASN A 65 -21.52 4.21 13.12
CA ASN A 65 -20.69 3.95 14.28
C ASN A 65 -19.67 2.87 13.97
N LEU A 66 -18.42 3.22 13.99
CA LEU A 66 -17.29 2.35 13.70
C LEU A 66 -16.41 2.16 14.93
N SER A 67 -15.56 1.18 14.88
CA SER A 67 -14.52 0.94 15.87
C SER A 67 -13.13 1.18 15.29
N SER A 68 -12.18 1.35 16.19
CA SER A 68 -10.75 1.40 15.85
C SER A 68 -9.94 0.74 16.96
N ASP A 69 -8.82 0.12 16.58
CA ASP A 69 -7.89 -0.50 17.53
C ASP A 69 -7.04 0.55 18.24
N GLY A 70 -6.75 0.31 19.53
CA GLY A 70 -5.78 1.07 20.30
C GLY A 70 -6.26 2.43 20.77
N THR A 71 -5.58 3.50 20.37
CA THR A 71 -5.81 4.88 20.82
C THR A 71 -5.30 5.88 19.78
N TYR A 72 -5.53 7.18 20.00
CA TYR A 72 -4.94 8.26 19.21
C TYR A 72 -4.50 9.43 20.11
N ASP A 73 -3.53 10.20 19.64
CA ASP A 73 -3.02 11.40 20.33
C ASP A 73 -2.77 12.57 19.38
N SER A 74 -3.16 12.47 18.11
CA SER A 74 -2.88 13.51 17.12
C SER A 74 -3.92 13.66 16.03
N PHE A 75 -4.21 14.93 15.68
CA PHE A 75 -4.91 15.34 14.45
C PHE A 75 -3.95 15.89 13.40
N ASN A 76 -2.65 15.75 13.60
CA ASN A 76 -1.64 16.15 12.64
C ASN A 76 -1.36 15.01 11.65
N PRO A 77 -1.73 15.15 10.36
CA PRO A 77 -1.58 14.07 9.39
C PRO A 77 -0.16 13.94 8.82
N VAL A 78 0.74 14.91 9.13
CA VAL A 78 2.05 15.02 8.48
C VAL A 78 3.14 14.22 9.20
N LEU A 79 3.00 13.98 10.50
CA LEU A 79 4.11 13.50 11.37
C LEU A 79 4.57 12.05 11.12
N GLY A 80 3.80 11.24 10.41
CA GLY A 80 4.15 9.84 10.13
C GLY A 80 4.29 8.99 11.38
N LEU A 81 5.53 8.78 11.82
CA LEU A 81 5.84 7.88 12.94
C LEU A 81 5.84 8.56 14.32
N ARG A 82 5.54 9.84 14.37
CA ARG A 82 5.46 10.60 15.63
C ARG A 82 3.99 10.78 16.01
N GLY A 83 3.56 10.12 17.08
CA GLY A 83 2.19 10.11 17.52
C GLY A 83 1.32 9.07 16.79
N GLN A 84 0.07 8.95 17.25
CA GLN A 84 -0.95 8.07 16.68
C GLN A 84 -2.06 8.95 16.07
N PRO A 85 -2.14 9.08 14.74
CA PRO A 85 -3.18 9.89 14.11
C PRO A 85 -4.56 9.28 14.34
N ALA A 86 -5.56 10.13 14.50
CA ALA A 86 -6.94 9.69 14.69
C ALA A 86 -7.46 8.98 13.43
N THR A 87 -8.15 7.85 13.62
CA THR A 87 -8.84 7.12 12.55
C THR A 87 -9.90 8.02 11.90
N GLY A 88 -10.02 7.97 10.56
CA GLY A 88 -10.93 8.81 9.81
C GLY A 88 -10.42 10.23 9.52
N LEU A 89 -9.26 10.63 10.05
CA LEU A 89 -8.67 11.95 9.79
C LEU A 89 -8.53 12.28 8.29
N PRO A 90 -8.21 11.36 7.39
CA PRO A 90 -8.19 11.63 5.94
C PRO A 90 -9.50 12.15 5.37
N MET A 91 -10.67 11.89 5.98
CA MET A 91 -11.95 12.44 5.53
C MET A 91 -12.05 13.99 5.65
N VAL A 92 -11.15 14.58 6.43
CA VAL A 92 -11.09 16.04 6.67
C VAL A 92 -10.32 16.76 5.56
N PHE A 93 -9.55 16.04 4.76
CA PHE A 93 -8.67 16.62 3.73
C PHE A 93 -8.97 16.04 2.34
N ASP A 94 -8.66 16.80 1.31
CA ASP A 94 -8.65 16.30 -0.07
C ASP A 94 -7.21 16.06 -0.56
N THR A 95 -7.10 15.18 -1.54
CA THR A 95 -5.88 14.96 -2.31
C THR A 95 -5.92 15.74 -3.63
N LEU A 96 -4.80 15.86 -4.33
CA LEU A 96 -4.80 16.48 -5.66
C LEU A 96 -5.69 15.72 -6.64
N MET A 97 -5.62 14.38 -6.62
CA MET A 97 -6.41 13.48 -7.47
C MET A 97 -7.11 12.44 -6.61
N LYS A 98 -8.27 11.93 -7.05
CA LYS A 98 -9.04 10.88 -6.37
C LYS A 98 -8.97 9.57 -7.13
N PRO A 99 -8.58 8.44 -6.48
CA PRO A 99 -8.52 7.13 -7.14
C PRO A 99 -9.92 6.61 -7.50
N SER A 100 -9.98 5.86 -8.61
CA SER A 100 -11.13 5.03 -8.98
C SER A 100 -10.99 3.65 -8.37
N GLU A 101 -12.08 3.06 -7.88
CA GLU A 101 -12.11 1.67 -7.40
C GLU A 101 -12.43 0.65 -8.51
N ASP A 102 -12.71 1.11 -9.74
CA ASP A 102 -12.93 0.26 -10.93
C ASP A 102 -11.75 0.23 -11.90
N GLU A 103 -10.70 1.00 -11.60
CA GLU A 103 -9.56 1.12 -12.48
C GLU A 103 -8.25 1.00 -11.72
N VAL A 104 -7.41 0.10 -12.16
CA VAL A 104 -6.10 -0.13 -11.54
C VAL A 104 -5.25 1.14 -11.64
N SER A 105 -4.85 1.68 -10.49
CA SER A 105 -3.94 2.84 -10.38
C SER A 105 -4.30 4.00 -11.30
N THR A 106 -5.61 4.27 -11.41
CA THR A 106 -6.14 5.42 -12.15
C THR A 106 -6.80 6.38 -11.16
N SER A 107 -6.50 7.66 -11.31
CA SER A 107 -7.04 8.74 -10.47
C SER A 107 -7.58 9.87 -11.34
N TYR A 108 -8.63 10.51 -10.86
CA TYR A 108 -9.30 11.63 -11.52
C TYR A 108 -9.19 12.91 -10.70
N GLY A 109 -9.32 14.06 -11.36
CA GLY A 109 -9.11 15.36 -10.72
C GLY A 109 -10.03 15.62 -9.53
N LEU A 110 -9.43 15.96 -8.37
CA LEU A 110 -10.13 16.40 -7.15
C LEU A 110 -9.74 17.83 -6.82
N LEU A 111 -8.75 18.13 -5.96
CA LEU A 111 -8.24 19.50 -5.79
C LEU A 111 -7.66 20.05 -7.08
N ALA A 112 -6.97 19.23 -7.85
CA ALA A 112 -6.55 19.58 -9.21
C ALA A 112 -7.66 19.24 -10.21
N GLU A 113 -7.99 20.19 -11.10
CA GLU A 113 -8.90 19.95 -12.23
C GLU A 113 -8.23 19.16 -13.34
N SER A 114 -6.91 19.27 -13.45
CA SER A 114 -6.12 18.63 -14.51
C SER A 114 -4.65 18.49 -14.11
N VAL A 115 -3.97 17.58 -14.79
CA VAL A 115 -2.54 17.33 -14.66
C VAL A 115 -1.88 17.31 -16.04
N SER A 116 -0.66 17.82 -16.13
CA SER A 116 0.17 17.76 -17.34
C SER A 116 1.57 17.28 -17.00
N TYR A 117 2.11 16.41 -17.82
CA TYR A 117 3.49 15.92 -17.73
C TYR A 117 4.05 15.63 -19.12
N PRO A 118 5.37 15.85 -19.34
CA PRO A 118 6.04 15.54 -20.59
C PRO A 118 6.15 14.02 -20.83
N GLU A 119 6.49 13.61 -22.04
CA GLU A 119 6.64 12.19 -22.39
C GLU A 119 7.73 11.48 -21.58
N ASP A 120 8.81 12.19 -21.24
CA ASP A 120 9.91 11.65 -20.43
C ASP A 120 9.62 11.69 -18.92
N VAL A 121 8.42 12.14 -18.53
CA VAL A 121 7.97 12.20 -17.13
C VAL A 121 8.99 12.88 -16.20
N ALA A 122 9.71 13.91 -16.67
CA ALA A 122 10.69 14.65 -15.86
C ALA A 122 10.02 15.60 -14.83
N SER A 123 8.71 15.84 -14.97
CA SER A 123 7.93 16.66 -14.05
C SER A 123 6.44 16.36 -14.18
N ALA A 124 5.64 16.83 -13.20
CA ALA A 124 4.19 16.86 -13.33
C ALA A 124 3.64 18.18 -12.78
N THR A 125 2.78 18.84 -13.57
CA THR A 125 2.12 20.09 -13.20
C THR A 125 0.65 19.85 -12.96
N PHE A 126 0.16 20.24 -11.79
CA PHE A 126 -1.24 20.14 -11.39
C PHE A 126 -1.86 21.55 -11.42
N ARG A 127 -3.04 21.68 -12.03
CA ARG A 127 -3.81 22.91 -12.03
C ARG A 127 -4.94 22.81 -11.02
N LEU A 128 -4.88 23.61 -9.96
CA LEU A 128 -5.88 23.62 -8.89
C LEU A 128 -7.20 24.23 -9.36
N ARG A 129 -8.30 23.72 -8.81
CA ARG A 129 -9.63 24.26 -9.05
C ARG A 129 -9.79 25.62 -8.39
N PRO A 130 -10.35 26.62 -9.08
CA PRO A 130 -10.53 27.95 -8.50
C PRO A 130 -11.57 27.97 -7.37
N GLU A 131 -12.51 27.01 -7.33
CA GLU A 131 -13.54 26.87 -6.29
C GLU A 131 -13.06 26.13 -5.04
N ALA A 132 -11.87 25.51 -5.06
CA ALA A 132 -11.35 24.73 -3.92
C ALA A 132 -11.12 25.62 -2.69
N LYS A 133 -11.72 25.23 -1.55
CA LYS A 133 -11.69 26.02 -0.31
C LYS A 133 -11.49 25.15 0.92
N TRP A 134 -10.81 25.70 1.87
CA TRP A 134 -10.74 25.20 3.23
C TRP A 134 -12.07 25.39 3.98
N SER A 135 -12.24 24.69 5.10
CA SER A 135 -13.45 24.78 5.94
C SER A 135 -13.64 26.13 6.64
N ASP A 136 -12.62 26.96 6.67
CA ASP A 136 -12.70 28.36 7.14
C ASP A 136 -12.99 29.37 6.01
N GLY A 137 -13.22 28.87 4.77
CA GLY A 137 -13.57 29.67 3.60
C GLY A 137 -12.40 30.22 2.80
N GLN A 138 -11.16 30.05 3.26
CA GLN A 138 -9.97 30.45 2.51
C GLN A 138 -9.74 29.56 1.28
N PRO A 139 -9.19 30.09 0.17
CA PRO A 139 -8.89 29.27 -1.01
C PRO A 139 -7.76 28.29 -0.75
N VAL A 140 -7.80 27.12 -1.41
CA VAL A 140 -6.66 26.22 -1.50
C VAL A 140 -5.71 26.76 -2.57
N THR A 141 -4.43 26.91 -2.23
CA THR A 141 -3.42 27.55 -3.07
C THR A 141 -2.26 26.62 -3.44
N PRO A 142 -1.49 26.94 -4.51
CA PRO A 142 -0.25 26.22 -4.79
C PRO A 142 0.75 26.24 -3.63
N GLU A 143 0.76 27.30 -2.82
CA GLU A 143 1.60 27.44 -1.63
C GLU A 143 1.26 26.40 -0.55
N ASP A 144 -0.02 26.00 -0.42
CA ASP A 144 -0.43 24.92 0.48
C ASP A 144 0.16 23.56 0.01
N VAL A 145 0.16 23.33 -1.30
CA VAL A 145 0.72 22.10 -1.89
C VAL A 145 2.24 22.01 -1.67
N VAL A 146 2.95 23.12 -1.97
CA VAL A 146 4.41 23.21 -1.74
C VAL A 146 4.74 22.98 -0.27
N PHE A 147 4.06 23.72 0.62
CA PHE A 147 4.23 23.58 2.07
C PHE A 147 4.00 22.14 2.55
N THR A 148 2.92 21.52 2.08
CA THR A 148 2.59 20.13 2.46
C THR A 148 3.70 19.17 2.05
N PHE A 149 4.16 19.25 0.81
CA PHE A 149 5.20 18.38 0.28
C PHE A 149 6.51 18.53 1.06
N GLU A 150 6.95 19.76 1.30
CA GLU A 150 8.16 20.04 2.07
C GLU A 150 8.06 19.49 3.49
N LYS A 151 6.94 19.71 4.17
CA LYS A 151 6.74 19.25 5.55
C LYS A 151 6.65 17.73 5.64
N ILE A 152 6.04 17.06 4.70
CA ILE A 152 6.02 15.59 4.64
C ILE A 152 7.44 15.04 4.45
N LYS A 153 8.23 15.60 3.53
CA LYS A 153 9.63 15.17 3.32
C LYS A 153 10.51 15.41 4.56
N GLU A 154 10.27 16.50 5.28
CA GLU A 154 11.00 16.86 6.50
C GLU A 154 10.61 15.95 7.70
N LEU A 155 9.33 15.67 7.89
CA LEU A 155 8.80 15.14 9.15
C LEU A 155 8.38 13.67 9.11
N ASN A 156 8.20 13.11 7.90
CA ASN A 156 7.73 11.74 7.72
C ASN A 156 8.73 10.90 6.92
N PRO A 157 9.67 10.19 7.57
CA PRO A 157 10.71 9.43 6.87
C PRO A 157 10.18 8.37 5.90
N VAL A 158 9.02 7.78 6.20
CA VAL A 158 8.39 6.76 5.33
C VAL A 158 7.90 7.42 4.03
N GLN A 159 7.20 8.53 4.15
CA GLN A 159 6.74 9.29 3.00
C GLN A 159 7.90 9.95 2.24
N ALA A 160 8.93 10.42 2.95
CA ALA A 160 10.14 10.94 2.32
C ALA A 160 10.81 9.88 1.43
N GLY A 161 10.85 8.62 1.89
CA GLY A 161 11.32 7.49 1.09
C GLY A 161 10.43 7.21 -0.13
N TYR A 162 9.12 7.31 0.02
CA TYR A 162 8.15 7.14 -1.07
C TYR A 162 8.28 8.23 -2.14
N TYR A 163 8.54 9.48 -1.72
CA TYR A 163 8.79 10.62 -2.62
C TYR A 163 10.28 10.83 -2.93
N ASN A 164 11.11 9.79 -2.86
CA ASN A 164 12.57 9.92 -3.01
C ASN A 164 12.96 10.61 -4.33
N HIS A 165 12.31 10.25 -5.44
CA HIS A 165 12.57 10.80 -6.77
C HIS A 165 11.83 12.11 -7.08
N VAL A 166 11.12 12.67 -6.08
CA VAL A 166 10.51 14.00 -6.19
C VAL A 166 11.41 15.02 -5.49
N THR A 167 12.10 15.83 -6.28
CA THR A 167 13.14 16.74 -5.76
C THR A 167 12.59 18.06 -5.26
N ALA A 168 11.52 18.57 -5.89
CA ALA A 168 10.89 19.85 -5.53
C ALA A 168 9.41 19.86 -5.87
N ALA A 169 8.66 20.69 -5.16
CA ALA A 169 7.35 21.19 -5.54
C ALA A 169 7.45 22.73 -5.66
N GLU A 170 7.00 23.30 -6.76
CA GLU A 170 7.17 24.71 -7.09
C GLU A 170 5.85 25.31 -7.56
N LYS A 171 5.50 26.51 -7.06
CA LYS A 171 4.43 27.29 -7.67
C LYS A 171 4.90 27.80 -9.04
N THR A 172 4.21 27.41 -10.11
CA THR A 172 4.57 27.78 -11.49
C THR A 172 3.51 28.65 -12.16
N GLY A 173 2.38 28.89 -11.50
CA GLY A 173 1.30 29.78 -11.95
C GLY A 173 0.37 30.12 -10.79
N ASP A 174 -0.65 30.95 -11.05
CA ASP A 174 -1.60 31.37 -10.01
C ASP A 174 -2.35 30.19 -9.39
N ARG A 175 -2.60 29.14 -10.17
CA ARG A 175 -3.27 27.91 -9.75
C ARG A 175 -2.46 26.66 -10.08
N GLU A 176 -1.17 26.79 -10.41
CA GLU A 176 -0.35 25.69 -10.88
C GLU A 176 0.79 25.41 -9.93
N VAL A 177 0.98 24.12 -9.66
CA VAL A 177 2.10 23.58 -8.92
C VAL A 177 2.79 22.50 -9.74
N THR A 178 4.11 22.59 -9.86
CA THR A 178 4.94 21.64 -10.63
C THR A 178 5.83 20.87 -9.67
N PHE A 179 5.75 19.56 -9.74
CA PHE A 179 6.68 18.65 -9.08
C PHE A 179 7.82 18.30 -10.05
N ARG A 180 9.07 18.39 -9.57
CA ARG A 180 10.28 18.05 -10.33
C ARG A 180 10.77 16.66 -9.93
N PHE A 181 11.20 15.90 -10.93
CA PHE A 181 11.69 14.54 -10.74
C PHE A 181 13.15 14.44 -11.17
N ASP A 182 13.96 13.67 -10.42
CA ASP A 182 15.36 13.37 -10.77
C ASP A 182 15.50 12.10 -11.62
N GLU A 183 14.39 11.36 -11.80
CA GLU A 183 14.33 10.13 -12.58
C GLU A 183 13.34 10.28 -13.73
N LYS A 184 13.85 10.14 -14.97
CA LYS A 184 13.03 10.20 -16.17
C LYS A 184 12.39 8.85 -16.49
N ASN A 185 11.25 8.90 -17.20
CA ASN A 185 10.49 7.73 -17.63
C ASN A 185 9.94 6.86 -16.48
N ASN A 186 9.99 7.34 -15.25
CA ASN A 186 9.31 6.72 -14.14
C ASN A 186 7.84 7.17 -14.12
N ARG A 187 6.98 6.34 -14.70
CA ARG A 187 5.55 6.64 -14.90
C ARG A 187 4.74 6.77 -13.61
N GLU A 188 5.25 6.26 -12.49
CA GLU A 188 4.55 6.36 -11.21
C GLU A 188 4.54 7.77 -10.63
N LEU A 189 5.57 8.57 -10.92
CA LEU A 189 5.79 9.84 -10.24
C LEU A 189 4.61 10.81 -10.33
N PRO A 190 3.94 11.01 -11.48
CA PRO A 190 2.73 11.82 -11.54
C PRO A 190 1.58 11.26 -10.69
N SER A 191 1.46 9.92 -10.63
CA SER A 191 0.41 9.25 -9.87
C SER A 191 0.63 9.37 -8.36
N ILE A 192 1.87 9.14 -7.88
CA ILE A 192 2.17 9.21 -6.45
C ILE A 192 2.05 10.62 -5.88
N VAL A 193 2.46 11.67 -6.60
CA VAL A 193 2.26 13.05 -6.14
C VAL A 193 0.79 13.47 -6.21
N GLY A 194 -0.01 12.88 -7.12
CA GLY A 194 -1.45 13.07 -7.16
C GLY A 194 -2.19 12.61 -5.91
N GLN A 195 -1.63 11.67 -5.15
CA GLN A 195 -2.18 11.15 -3.88
C GLN A 195 -1.87 12.05 -2.68
N LEU A 196 -1.10 13.11 -2.85
CA LEU A 196 -0.70 14.01 -1.78
C LEU A 196 -1.94 14.64 -1.13
N MET A 197 -2.14 14.37 0.16
CA MET A 197 -3.19 14.95 0.99
C MET A 197 -2.72 16.33 1.46
N ILE A 198 -3.46 17.39 1.03
CA ILE A 198 -3.00 18.77 1.21
C ILE A 198 -3.45 19.29 2.57
N VAL A 199 -2.55 20.02 3.27
CA VAL A 199 -2.81 20.68 4.55
C VAL A 199 -2.70 22.20 4.44
N PRO A 200 -3.48 22.98 5.22
CA PRO A 200 -3.55 24.43 5.10
C PRO A 200 -2.32 25.12 5.71
N LYS A 201 -1.48 25.70 4.87
CA LYS A 201 -0.28 26.46 5.32
C LYS A 201 -0.66 27.57 6.31
N HIS A 202 -1.68 28.39 5.96
CA HIS A 202 -2.11 29.52 6.78
C HIS A 202 -2.53 29.11 8.20
N TRP A 203 -3.19 27.96 8.35
CA TRP A 203 -3.61 27.46 9.66
C TRP A 203 -2.40 26.99 10.48
N TRP A 204 -1.49 26.23 9.88
CA TRP A 204 -0.30 25.71 10.56
C TRP A 204 0.70 26.81 10.95
N GLU A 205 0.84 27.85 10.13
CA GLU A 205 1.70 28.99 10.43
C GLU A 205 1.03 30.03 11.35
N GLY A 206 -0.27 29.92 11.56
CA GLY A 206 -1.07 30.78 12.42
C GLY A 206 -0.96 30.42 13.91
N ALA A 207 -1.70 31.16 14.73
CA ALA A 207 -1.83 30.93 16.16
C ALA A 207 -3.20 30.29 16.50
N ASN A 208 -3.24 29.54 17.61
CA ASN A 208 -4.47 29.01 18.15
C ASN A 208 -5.33 30.11 18.84
N ALA A 209 -6.49 29.74 19.38
CA ALA A 209 -7.38 30.68 20.08
C ALA A 209 -6.75 31.37 21.30
N GLN A 210 -5.68 30.81 21.86
CA GLN A 210 -4.93 31.36 22.99
C GLN A 210 -3.74 32.23 22.53
N GLY A 211 -3.58 32.46 21.21
CA GLY A 211 -2.48 33.26 20.65
C GLY A 211 -1.14 32.51 20.58
N VAL A 212 -1.12 31.20 20.83
CA VAL A 212 0.11 30.38 20.74
C VAL A 212 0.29 29.93 19.29
N LYS A 213 1.47 30.19 18.73
CA LYS A 213 1.82 29.73 17.37
C LYS A 213 1.78 28.20 17.30
N ARG A 214 1.10 27.67 16.28
CA ARG A 214 1.06 26.22 16.03
C ARG A 214 2.42 25.70 15.59
N ASP A 215 2.69 24.46 15.93
CA ASP A 215 3.94 23.78 15.60
C ASP A 215 3.64 22.47 14.90
N ILE A 216 3.78 22.44 13.57
CA ILE A 216 3.51 21.25 12.74
C ILE A 216 4.46 20.07 13.04
N THR A 217 5.56 20.31 13.77
CA THR A 217 6.49 19.25 14.16
C THR A 217 6.04 18.45 15.38
N LYS A 218 4.89 18.83 15.99
CA LYS A 218 4.33 18.21 17.20
C LYS A 218 2.97 17.61 16.95
N THR A 219 2.60 16.64 17.79
CA THR A 219 1.23 16.16 17.90
C THR A 219 0.30 17.28 18.38
N THR A 220 -0.95 17.25 17.92
CA THR A 220 -1.98 18.20 18.37
C THR A 220 -3.33 17.52 18.43
N LEU A 221 -4.14 17.91 19.41
CA LEU A 221 -5.57 17.59 19.49
C LEU A 221 -6.44 18.85 19.22
N GLU A 222 -5.85 19.91 18.68
CA GLU A 222 -6.64 21.03 18.16
C GLU A 222 -7.35 20.61 16.86
N PRO A 223 -8.69 20.79 16.75
CA PRO A 223 -9.40 20.48 15.52
C PRO A 223 -8.82 21.23 14.32
N VAL A 224 -8.40 20.47 13.33
CA VAL A 224 -7.72 21.00 12.14
C VAL A 224 -8.71 21.55 11.11
N VAL A 225 -8.31 22.62 10.40
CA VAL A 225 -8.98 23.09 9.19
C VAL A 225 -8.61 22.15 8.04
N GLY A 226 -9.61 21.72 7.29
CA GLY A 226 -9.42 20.82 6.15
C GLY A 226 -10.23 21.24 4.94
N SER A 227 -9.88 20.73 3.76
CA SER A 227 -10.60 20.96 2.51
C SER A 227 -11.70 19.92 2.25
N GLY A 228 -11.63 18.78 2.92
CA GLY A 228 -12.44 17.58 2.67
C GLY A 228 -13.91 17.68 3.06
N PRO A 229 -14.67 16.61 2.76
CA PRO A 229 -16.12 16.56 2.95
C PRO A 229 -16.56 16.54 4.42
N TYR A 230 -15.71 16.10 5.32
CA TYR A 230 -16.02 16.04 6.75
C TYR A 230 -15.21 17.04 7.56
N LYS A 231 -15.76 17.43 8.70
CA LYS A 231 -15.06 18.16 9.76
C LYS A 231 -15.09 17.36 11.06
N LEU A 232 -14.07 17.51 11.87
CA LEU A 232 -14.05 17.00 13.22
C LEU A 232 -15.00 17.85 14.07
N SER A 233 -16.04 17.24 14.67
CA SER A 233 -17.08 17.95 15.41
C SER A 233 -17.03 17.71 16.91
N ALA A 234 -16.58 16.53 17.35
CA ALA A 234 -16.42 16.20 18.77
C ALA A 234 -15.38 15.10 18.96
N PHE A 235 -14.75 15.06 20.10
CA PHE A 235 -13.84 13.97 20.47
C PHE A 235 -13.66 13.88 21.98
N GLN A 236 -13.27 12.67 22.43
CA GLN A 236 -12.70 12.40 23.73
C GLN A 236 -11.31 11.81 23.48
N ALA A 237 -10.27 12.52 23.89
CA ALA A 237 -8.88 12.16 23.59
C ALA A 237 -8.60 10.67 23.83
N GLY A 238 -8.04 10.01 22.82
CA GLY A 238 -7.65 8.60 22.84
C GLY A 238 -8.80 7.59 22.83
N SER A 239 -10.07 7.99 22.91
CA SER A 239 -11.19 7.05 23.07
C SER A 239 -12.31 7.18 22.05
N THR A 240 -12.75 8.39 21.70
CA THR A 240 -13.82 8.59 20.72
C THR A 240 -13.54 9.79 19.83
N ILE A 241 -14.02 9.73 18.57
CA ILE A 241 -13.96 10.84 17.65
C ILE A 241 -15.19 10.84 16.75
N ARG A 242 -15.72 12.02 16.45
CA ARG A 242 -16.87 12.25 15.60
C ARG A 242 -16.53 13.17 14.46
N TYR A 243 -16.92 12.76 13.27
CA TYR A 243 -16.88 13.56 12.05
C TYR A 243 -18.28 13.88 11.57
N GLU A 244 -18.50 15.10 11.10
CA GLU A 244 -19.76 15.56 10.52
C GLU A 244 -19.56 15.99 9.08
N LEU A 245 -20.46 15.54 8.20
CA LEU A 245 -20.49 15.93 6.81
C LEU A 245 -20.78 17.42 6.68
N ARG A 246 -19.98 18.12 5.89
CA ARG A 246 -20.10 19.56 5.65
C ARG A 246 -21.12 19.86 4.55
N ASP A 247 -22.08 20.73 4.83
CA ASP A 247 -23.03 21.23 3.84
C ASP A 247 -22.38 22.19 2.84
N ASP A 248 -21.33 22.90 3.29
CA ASP A 248 -20.56 23.89 2.54
C ASP A 248 -19.35 23.29 1.82
N TYR A 249 -19.23 21.96 1.75
CA TYR A 249 -18.12 21.32 1.06
C TYR A 249 -18.06 21.75 -0.41
N TRP A 250 -16.94 22.36 -0.80
CA TRP A 250 -16.73 22.95 -2.13
C TRP A 250 -16.85 21.92 -3.26
N GLY A 251 -16.35 20.70 -3.03
CA GLY A 251 -16.24 19.63 -4.01
C GLY A 251 -17.46 18.71 -4.11
N LYS A 252 -18.58 18.99 -3.43
CA LYS A 252 -19.75 18.09 -3.33
C LYS A 252 -20.42 17.74 -4.67
N ALA A 253 -20.32 18.63 -5.66
CA ALA A 253 -20.90 18.45 -6.99
C ALA A 253 -19.91 17.89 -8.03
N LEU A 254 -18.65 17.67 -7.65
CA LEU A 254 -17.66 17.09 -8.57
C LEU A 254 -18.02 15.65 -8.91
N PRO A 255 -17.86 15.23 -10.17
CA PRO A 255 -18.14 13.85 -10.61
C PRO A 255 -17.52 12.77 -9.72
N VAL A 256 -16.31 13.01 -9.23
CA VAL A 256 -15.58 12.10 -8.32
C VAL A 256 -16.17 12.00 -6.91
N ASN A 257 -17.11 12.87 -6.55
CA ASN A 257 -17.73 12.93 -5.21
C ASN A 257 -19.25 12.69 -5.21
N VAL A 258 -19.89 12.69 -6.39
CA VAL A 258 -21.31 12.37 -6.51
C VAL A 258 -21.56 10.93 -6.04
N GLY A 259 -22.52 10.74 -5.13
CA GLY A 259 -22.87 9.42 -4.60
C GLY A 259 -21.88 8.87 -3.56
N ILE A 260 -20.90 9.66 -3.11
CA ILE A 260 -19.85 9.29 -2.15
C ILE A 260 -19.98 10.14 -0.87
N ASN A 261 -19.54 9.62 0.29
CA ASN A 261 -19.66 10.29 1.60
C ASN A 261 -21.13 10.49 1.99
N ASN A 262 -21.88 9.39 2.14
CA ASN A 262 -23.33 9.46 2.31
C ASN A 262 -23.81 9.52 3.76
N PHE A 263 -22.94 9.29 4.74
CA PHE A 263 -23.29 9.38 6.16
C PHE A 263 -23.16 10.82 6.67
N ARG A 264 -24.20 11.31 7.35
CA ARG A 264 -24.19 12.66 7.97
C ARG A 264 -23.17 12.74 9.10
N THR A 265 -23.06 11.66 9.88
CA THR A 265 -22.16 11.54 11.02
C THR A 265 -21.41 10.23 10.95
N VAL A 266 -20.10 10.26 11.17
CA VAL A 266 -19.24 9.09 11.33
C VAL A 266 -18.57 9.17 12.69
N ASN A 267 -18.81 8.16 13.53
CA ASN A 267 -18.20 8.03 14.86
C ASN A 267 -17.19 6.89 14.85
N TYR A 268 -16.05 7.08 15.51
CA TYR A 268 -15.13 6.02 15.86
C TYR A 268 -15.03 5.91 17.37
N THR A 269 -15.11 4.68 17.88
CA THR A 269 -14.82 4.33 19.27
C THR A 269 -13.59 3.42 19.29
N TYR A 270 -12.63 3.75 20.14
CA TYR A 270 -11.38 3.01 20.25
C TYR A 270 -11.47 1.91 21.30
N PHE A 271 -10.92 0.77 20.96
CA PHE A 271 -10.87 -0.41 21.82
C PHE A 271 -9.43 -0.92 21.93
N ALA A 272 -9.02 -1.24 23.14
CA ALA A 272 -7.71 -1.86 23.37
C ALA A 272 -7.70 -3.38 23.11
N ASP A 273 -8.89 -3.99 23.03
CA ASP A 273 -9.08 -5.43 22.90
C ASP A 273 -10.14 -5.76 21.83
N ARG A 274 -9.77 -6.62 20.89
CA ARG A 274 -10.63 -7.03 19.76
C ARG A 274 -11.84 -7.87 20.15
N ASP A 275 -11.79 -8.58 21.28
CA ASP A 275 -12.95 -9.33 21.76
C ASP A 275 -13.98 -8.39 22.41
N VAL A 276 -13.52 -7.37 23.15
CA VAL A 276 -14.38 -6.30 23.68
C VAL A 276 -15.02 -5.49 22.54
N GLU A 277 -14.26 -5.19 21.50
CA GLU A 277 -14.75 -4.51 20.28
C GLU A 277 -15.84 -5.35 19.57
N PHE A 278 -15.65 -6.66 19.48
CA PHE A 278 -16.68 -7.56 18.91
C PHE A 278 -17.94 -7.61 19.77
N GLU A 279 -17.82 -7.58 21.11
CA GLU A 279 -19.00 -7.49 21.98
C GLU A 279 -19.74 -6.15 21.80
N ALA A 280 -19.03 -5.04 21.54
CA ALA A 280 -19.65 -3.76 21.19
C ALA A 280 -20.42 -3.83 19.85
N PHE A 281 -19.88 -4.55 18.86
CA PHE A 281 -20.60 -4.86 17.62
C PHE A 281 -21.85 -5.71 17.88
N ARG A 282 -21.76 -6.77 18.66
CA ARG A 282 -22.90 -7.62 19.04
C ARG A 282 -23.99 -6.83 19.79
N GLY A 283 -23.58 -5.88 20.62
CA GLY A 283 -24.47 -4.99 21.36
C GLY A 283 -25.08 -3.84 20.56
N GLY A 284 -24.62 -3.60 19.32
CA GLY A 284 -25.15 -2.56 18.42
C GLY A 284 -24.59 -1.17 18.66
N THR A 285 -23.49 -1.03 19.42
CA THR A 285 -22.73 0.21 19.56
C THR A 285 -21.75 0.44 18.41
N VAL A 286 -21.36 -0.64 17.71
CA VAL A 286 -20.58 -0.63 16.47
C VAL A 286 -21.45 -1.23 15.38
N ASP A 287 -21.50 -0.57 14.22
CA ASP A 287 -22.44 -0.91 13.16
C ASP A 287 -21.87 -1.88 12.11
N PHE A 288 -20.55 -1.92 11.96
CA PHE A 288 -19.85 -2.71 10.94
C PHE A 288 -18.66 -3.45 11.55
N TRP A 289 -18.47 -4.69 11.13
CA TRP A 289 -17.40 -5.56 11.57
C TRP A 289 -16.79 -6.31 10.40
N GLN A 290 -15.47 -6.17 10.23
CA GLN A 290 -14.70 -7.03 9.32
C GLN A 290 -14.09 -8.17 10.12
N GLU A 291 -14.47 -9.41 9.80
CA GLU A 291 -14.05 -10.59 10.55
C GLU A 291 -12.79 -11.22 9.96
N ASN A 292 -11.74 -11.21 10.74
CA ASN A 292 -10.44 -11.77 10.38
C ASN A 292 -10.11 -13.09 11.09
N GLN A 293 -10.99 -13.56 12.00
CA GLN A 293 -10.77 -14.78 12.77
C GLN A 293 -11.72 -15.90 12.34
N ALA A 294 -11.13 -17.00 11.84
CA ALA A 294 -11.88 -18.19 11.45
C ALA A 294 -12.75 -18.76 12.58
N THR A 295 -12.18 -18.87 13.78
CA THR A 295 -12.90 -19.37 14.97
C THR A 295 -14.13 -18.53 15.29
N ARG A 296 -13.98 -17.21 15.32
CA ARG A 296 -15.10 -16.30 15.60
C ARG A 296 -16.18 -16.40 14.52
N TRP A 297 -15.78 -16.39 13.25
CA TRP A 297 -16.68 -16.56 12.13
C TRP A 297 -17.48 -17.87 12.21
N ALA A 298 -16.85 -18.97 12.59
CA ALA A 298 -17.48 -20.27 12.68
C ALA A 298 -18.40 -20.43 13.91
N THR A 299 -18.08 -19.76 15.05
CA THR A 299 -18.67 -20.16 16.34
C THR A 299 -19.33 -19.04 17.14
N ARG A 300 -19.15 -17.76 16.79
CA ARG A 300 -19.59 -16.65 17.64
C ARG A 300 -20.78 -15.85 17.07
N TYR A 301 -21.33 -16.25 15.93
CA TYR A 301 -22.49 -15.59 15.30
C TYR A 301 -23.81 -16.33 15.66
N ASP A 302 -24.05 -16.53 16.95
CA ASP A 302 -25.25 -17.18 17.50
C ASP A 302 -26.10 -16.26 18.37
N PHE A 303 -25.76 -14.96 18.42
CA PHE A 303 -26.41 -13.96 19.28
C PHE A 303 -27.79 -13.53 18.75
N PRO A 304 -28.66 -12.96 19.63
CA PRO A 304 -30.06 -12.67 19.28
C PRO A 304 -30.24 -11.79 18.05
N ALA A 305 -29.50 -10.69 17.94
CA ALA A 305 -29.64 -9.77 16.80
C ALA A 305 -29.33 -10.42 15.44
N TYR A 306 -28.38 -11.36 15.40
CA TYR A 306 -28.10 -12.14 14.19
C TYR A 306 -29.23 -13.14 13.88
N LYS A 307 -29.71 -13.88 14.88
CA LYS A 307 -30.82 -14.84 14.73
C LYS A 307 -32.13 -14.17 14.30
N GLU A 308 -32.36 -12.94 14.74
CA GLU A 308 -33.51 -12.11 14.40
C GLU A 308 -33.37 -11.41 13.02
N GLY A 309 -32.24 -11.56 12.34
CA GLY A 309 -31.97 -10.95 11.03
C GLY A 309 -31.66 -9.45 11.08
N ARG A 310 -31.44 -8.87 12.27
CA ARG A 310 -31.03 -7.46 12.45
C ARG A 310 -29.56 -7.23 12.15
N VAL A 311 -28.75 -8.28 12.14
CA VAL A 311 -27.37 -8.29 11.69
C VAL A 311 -27.27 -9.17 10.46
N LYS A 312 -26.67 -8.63 9.41
CA LYS A 312 -26.30 -9.36 8.19
C LYS A 312 -24.88 -9.88 8.31
N ARG A 313 -24.62 -11.02 7.68
CA ARG A 313 -23.30 -11.64 7.60
C ARG A 313 -23.06 -12.11 6.16
N GLU A 314 -21.95 -11.67 5.57
CA GLU A 314 -21.66 -11.94 4.16
C GLU A 314 -20.20 -12.36 3.96
N GLU A 315 -19.99 -13.27 3.03
CA GLU A 315 -18.68 -13.57 2.46
C GLU A 315 -18.64 -13.00 1.04
N LEU A 316 -17.85 -11.96 0.86
CA LEU A 316 -17.69 -11.29 -0.43
C LEU A 316 -16.43 -11.84 -1.13
N PRO A 317 -16.41 -11.90 -2.47
CA PRO A 317 -15.17 -12.13 -3.18
C PRO A 317 -14.11 -11.19 -2.65
N ASN A 318 -12.89 -11.69 -2.47
CA ASN A 318 -11.83 -10.89 -1.86
C ASN A 318 -11.63 -9.59 -2.65
N PRO A 319 -11.90 -8.39 -2.08
CA PRO A 319 -11.74 -7.12 -2.78
C PRO A 319 -10.25 -6.79 -3.03
N PHE A 320 -9.33 -7.59 -2.51
CA PHE A 320 -7.92 -7.51 -2.80
C PHE A 320 -7.52 -8.12 -4.15
N ARG A 321 -8.45 -8.26 -5.12
CA ARG A 321 -8.06 -8.48 -6.52
C ARG A 321 -7.12 -7.41 -7.04
N ALA A 322 -7.23 -6.19 -6.50
CA ALA A 322 -6.31 -5.09 -6.74
C ALA A 322 -5.01 -5.18 -5.92
N THR A 323 -4.92 -6.13 -5.01
CA THR A 323 -3.81 -6.23 -4.08
C THR A 323 -3.38 -7.68 -3.93
N GLY A 324 -2.21 -8.02 -4.45
CA GLY A 324 -1.54 -9.26 -4.11
C GLY A 324 -1.12 -9.23 -2.64
N ILE A 325 -0.90 -10.39 -2.06
CA ILE A 325 -0.51 -10.46 -0.65
C ILE A 325 0.49 -11.58 -0.40
N MET A 326 1.51 -11.27 0.40
CA MET A 326 2.34 -12.26 1.08
C MET A 326 2.28 -12.01 2.58
N GLN A 327 1.78 -12.99 3.32
CA GLN A 327 1.83 -13.06 4.77
C GLN A 327 2.75 -14.22 5.15
N ALA A 328 3.76 -13.97 5.99
CA ALA A 328 4.80 -14.93 6.22
C ALA A 328 5.47 -14.81 7.59
N LEU A 329 6.11 -15.91 8.05
CA LEU A 329 7.21 -15.83 9.00
C LEU A 329 8.50 -15.50 8.24
N VAL A 330 9.24 -14.52 8.72
CA VAL A 330 10.38 -13.93 8.02
C VAL A 330 11.66 -14.14 8.81
N PRO A 331 12.52 -15.09 8.41
CA PRO A 331 13.86 -15.22 8.96
C PRO A 331 14.70 -13.97 8.62
N ASN A 332 15.36 -13.41 9.62
CA ASN A 332 16.25 -12.26 9.44
C ASN A 332 17.63 -12.70 9.00
N MET A 333 17.97 -12.58 7.73
CA MET A 333 19.29 -12.98 7.20
C MET A 333 20.46 -12.12 7.69
N ARG A 334 20.21 -11.06 8.46
CA ARG A 334 21.26 -10.35 9.22
C ARG A 334 21.82 -11.24 10.34
N ARG A 335 21.10 -12.31 10.71
CA ARG A 335 21.55 -13.39 11.60
C ARG A 335 22.19 -14.50 10.78
N ASP A 336 23.44 -14.85 11.07
CA ASP A 336 24.23 -15.82 10.28
C ASP A 336 23.54 -17.17 10.08
N MET A 337 22.75 -17.63 11.06
CA MET A 337 22.05 -18.90 10.99
C MET A 337 21.03 -18.99 9.85
N PHE A 338 20.51 -17.86 9.35
CA PHE A 338 19.49 -17.81 8.29
C PHE A 338 20.05 -17.46 6.90
N LYS A 339 21.35 -17.20 6.77
CA LYS A 339 21.96 -16.83 5.49
C LYS A 339 21.95 -17.96 4.47
N ASP A 340 22.11 -19.21 4.94
CA ASP A 340 22.09 -20.38 4.07
C ASP A 340 20.65 -20.69 3.61
N GLU A 341 20.47 -20.79 2.30
CA GLU A 341 19.15 -21.05 1.68
C GLU A 341 18.58 -22.40 2.10
N ARG A 342 19.42 -23.41 2.26
CA ARG A 342 19.01 -24.74 2.72
C ARG A 342 18.40 -24.71 4.12
N VAL A 343 18.86 -23.82 4.99
CA VAL A 343 18.26 -23.58 6.30
C VAL A 343 16.86 -23.01 6.15
N ARG A 344 16.67 -22.01 5.26
CA ARG A 344 15.37 -21.38 5.02
C ARG A 344 14.37 -22.37 4.39
N GLU A 345 14.82 -23.20 3.44
CA GLU A 345 14.00 -24.28 2.89
C GLU A 345 13.59 -25.28 3.97
N ALA A 346 14.51 -25.68 4.85
CA ALA A 346 14.22 -26.59 5.96
C ALA A 346 13.17 -26.02 6.92
N LEU A 347 13.22 -24.71 7.20
CA LEU A 347 12.21 -24.02 8.00
C LEU A 347 10.82 -24.03 7.32
N ASN A 348 10.76 -23.88 5.99
CA ASN A 348 9.51 -23.98 5.23
C ASN A 348 8.93 -25.40 5.22
N LEU A 349 9.79 -26.42 5.10
CA LEU A 349 9.40 -27.84 5.19
C LEU A 349 8.82 -28.23 6.56
N ALA A 350 9.23 -27.55 7.62
CA ALA A 350 8.76 -27.80 8.97
C ALA A 350 7.39 -27.15 9.28
N PHE A 351 6.86 -26.30 8.39
CA PHE A 351 5.56 -25.65 8.58
C PHE A 351 4.42 -26.51 8.03
N ASP A 352 3.71 -27.21 8.92
CA ASP A 352 2.55 -28.04 8.58
C ASP A 352 1.29 -27.18 8.49
N PHE A 353 1.08 -26.57 7.32
CA PHE A 353 -0.08 -25.71 7.08
C PHE A 353 -1.40 -26.48 7.17
N GLU A 354 -1.47 -27.68 6.61
CA GLU A 354 -2.70 -28.48 6.52
C GLU A 354 -3.23 -28.82 7.91
N GLU A 355 -2.34 -29.23 8.83
CA GLU A 355 -2.72 -29.51 10.21
C GLU A 355 -3.19 -28.27 10.94
N ILE A 356 -2.47 -27.15 10.81
CA ILE A 356 -2.85 -25.86 11.41
C ILE A 356 -4.18 -25.37 10.82
N ASN A 357 -4.36 -25.44 9.50
CA ASN A 357 -5.59 -25.02 8.84
C ASN A 357 -6.79 -25.84 9.31
N ARG A 358 -6.62 -27.15 9.44
CA ARG A 358 -7.68 -28.07 9.89
C ARG A 358 -8.04 -27.86 11.36
N THR A 359 -7.05 -27.74 12.24
CA THR A 359 -7.25 -27.76 13.70
C THR A 359 -7.50 -26.38 14.32
N VAL A 360 -6.90 -25.34 13.78
CA VAL A 360 -6.95 -23.97 14.31
C VAL A 360 -7.82 -23.05 13.47
N MET A 361 -7.85 -23.25 12.13
CA MET A 361 -8.49 -22.32 11.19
C MET A 361 -9.76 -22.88 10.54
N TYR A 362 -10.23 -24.05 10.98
CA TYR A 362 -11.48 -24.67 10.47
C TYR A 362 -11.49 -24.94 8.95
N GLY A 363 -10.32 -25.15 8.35
CA GLY A 363 -10.19 -25.39 6.90
C GLY A 363 -10.50 -24.19 6.01
N GLN A 364 -10.47 -22.97 6.55
CA GLN A 364 -11.02 -21.77 5.89
C GLN A 364 -10.01 -20.96 5.09
N TYR A 365 -8.74 -21.36 5.09
CA TYR A 365 -7.66 -20.62 4.45
C TYR A 365 -6.94 -21.45 3.40
N VAL A 366 -6.22 -20.76 2.53
CA VAL A 366 -5.30 -21.34 1.56
C VAL A 366 -3.87 -20.94 1.89
N ARG A 367 -2.88 -21.78 1.57
CA ARG A 367 -1.48 -21.46 1.74
C ARG A 367 -1.02 -20.54 0.62
N LEU A 368 -0.28 -19.50 0.96
CA LEU A 368 0.27 -18.54 0.00
C LEU A 368 1.44 -19.18 -0.76
N ASN A 369 1.48 -19.01 -2.07
CA ASN A 369 2.52 -19.54 -2.96
C ASN A 369 3.11 -18.49 -3.91
N SER A 370 2.86 -17.20 -3.64
CA SER A 370 3.36 -16.07 -4.41
C SER A 370 3.40 -14.83 -3.52
N PHE A 371 4.34 -13.92 -3.77
CA PHE A 371 4.36 -12.59 -3.15
C PHE A 371 3.26 -11.68 -3.70
N PHE A 372 2.70 -12.04 -4.85
CA PHE A 372 1.58 -11.35 -5.53
C PHE A 372 0.31 -12.21 -5.54
N PHE A 373 0.16 -13.07 -4.54
CA PHE A 373 -0.94 -14.04 -4.47
C PHE A 373 -2.31 -13.39 -4.68
N GLY A 374 -3.13 -14.05 -5.52
CA GLY A 374 -4.49 -13.61 -5.82
C GLY A 374 -4.62 -12.62 -6.97
N THR A 375 -3.52 -12.26 -7.63
CA THR A 375 -3.48 -11.36 -8.79
C THR A 375 -2.86 -12.02 -10.02
N GLU A 376 -3.01 -11.40 -11.18
CA GLU A 376 -2.34 -11.82 -12.41
C GLU A 376 -0.80 -11.67 -12.38
N LEU A 377 -0.28 -11.01 -11.35
CA LEU A 377 1.16 -10.80 -11.15
C LEU A 377 1.85 -11.97 -10.44
N ALA A 378 1.07 -12.95 -9.96
CA ALA A 378 1.59 -14.15 -9.31
C ALA A 378 2.23 -15.08 -10.35
N SER A 379 3.48 -15.48 -10.13
CA SER A 379 4.15 -16.48 -10.96
C SER A 379 3.50 -17.87 -10.81
N SER A 380 3.48 -18.64 -11.88
CA SER A 380 2.94 -20.01 -11.89
C SER A 380 3.63 -20.89 -12.93
N GLY A 381 3.57 -22.20 -12.76
CA GLY A 381 4.18 -23.16 -13.69
C GLY A 381 5.67 -22.90 -13.92
N LEU A 382 6.19 -23.20 -15.10
CA LEU A 382 7.55 -22.84 -15.55
C LEU A 382 7.54 -21.48 -16.26
N PRO A 383 8.64 -20.71 -16.21
CA PRO A 383 8.72 -19.43 -16.91
C PRO A 383 8.62 -19.63 -18.43
N GLN A 384 7.88 -18.74 -19.09
CA GLN A 384 7.64 -18.79 -20.53
C GLN A 384 7.72 -17.40 -21.16
N GLY A 385 7.90 -17.34 -22.49
CA GLY A 385 7.88 -16.10 -23.26
C GLY A 385 8.80 -15.03 -22.68
N ARG A 386 8.27 -13.82 -22.50
CA ARG A 386 9.03 -12.67 -22.02
C ARG A 386 9.61 -12.83 -20.61
N GLU A 387 8.90 -13.52 -19.69
CA GLU A 387 9.40 -13.88 -18.35
C GLU A 387 10.69 -14.70 -18.46
N LEU A 388 10.69 -15.75 -19.32
CA LEU A 388 11.85 -16.60 -19.52
C LEU A 388 13.03 -15.82 -20.13
N GLU A 389 12.77 -14.91 -21.07
CA GLU A 389 13.82 -14.06 -21.65
C GLU A 389 14.48 -13.19 -20.56
N ILE A 390 13.68 -12.54 -19.70
CA ILE A 390 14.16 -11.72 -18.59
C ILE A 390 15.02 -12.53 -17.63
N LEU A 391 14.58 -13.73 -17.25
CA LEU A 391 15.34 -14.62 -16.38
C LEU A 391 16.65 -15.10 -17.03
N ASN A 392 16.65 -15.37 -18.33
CA ASN A 392 17.86 -15.78 -19.05
C ASN A 392 18.94 -14.68 -19.08
N GLU A 393 18.56 -13.39 -19.06
CA GLU A 393 19.52 -12.27 -18.95
C GLU A 393 20.35 -12.32 -17.64
N MET A 394 19.85 -13.04 -16.63
CA MET A 394 20.50 -13.17 -15.32
C MET A 394 20.65 -14.61 -14.85
N LYS A 395 20.72 -15.57 -15.78
CA LYS A 395 20.72 -17.01 -15.52
C LYS A 395 21.76 -17.45 -14.49
N ASP A 396 22.95 -16.85 -14.51
CA ASP A 396 24.03 -17.19 -13.58
C ASP A 396 23.92 -16.50 -12.21
N LYS A 397 22.88 -15.67 -12.00
CA LYS A 397 22.67 -14.85 -10.80
C LYS A 397 21.39 -15.22 -10.03
N VAL A 398 20.61 -16.15 -10.55
CA VAL A 398 19.37 -16.63 -9.93
C VAL A 398 19.44 -18.13 -9.71
N PRO A 399 18.68 -18.69 -8.75
CA PRO A 399 18.64 -20.12 -8.53
C PRO A 399 18.27 -20.91 -9.80
N ALA A 400 18.97 -22.00 -10.06
CA ALA A 400 18.71 -22.81 -11.25
C ALA A 400 17.29 -23.41 -11.28
N ASP A 401 16.71 -23.61 -10.12
CA ASP A 401 15.37 -24.19 -9.95
C ASP A 401 14.27 -23.31 -10.56
N VAL A 402 14.50 -21.99 -10.71
CA VAL A 402 13.53 -21.10 -11.38
C VAL A 402 13.23 -21.50 -12.82
N PHE A 403 14.15 -22.23 -13.49
CA PHE A 403 14.01 -22.70 -14.86
C PHE A 403 13.50 -24.13 -14.98
N THR A 404 13.57 -24.93 -13.91
CA THR A 404 13.42 -26.40 -13.99
C THR A 404 12.20 -26.92 -13.22
N ALA A 405 11.73 -26.17 -12.21
CA ALA A 405 10.58 -26.57 -11.40
C ALA A 405 9.69 -25.37 -11.06
N PRO A 406 8.36 -25.54 -11.09
CA PRO A 406 7.48 -24.54 -10.50
C PRO A 406 7.68 -24.51 -8.98
N TYR A 407 7.55 -23.30 -8.39
CA TYR A 407 7.55 -23.22 -6.92
C TYR A 407 6.28 -23.84 -6.36
N GLU A 408 6.44 -24.75 -5.42
CA GLU A 408 5.35 -25.35 -4.67
C GLU A 408 5.69 -25.39 -3.18
N ASN A 409 4.74 -25.00 -2.34
CA ASN A 409 4.91 -25.18 -0.90
C ASN A 409 4.92 -26.66 -0.53
N PRO A 410 5.71 -27.06 0.47
CA PRO A 410 5.61 -28.40 1.03
C PRO A 410 4.18 -28.66 1.54
N VAL A 411 3.60 -29.77 1.13
CA VAL A 411 2.31 -30.27 1.61
C VAL A 411 2.55 -31.36 2.63
N ALA A 412 2.00 -31.21 3.83
CA ALA A 412 2.01 -32.24 4.86
C ALA A 412 0.72 -33.10 4.77
N GLY A 413 -0.42 -32.59 5.17
CA GLY A 413 -1.75 -33.19 5.00
C GLY A 413 -1.98 -34.53 5.71
N ASP A 414 -0.95 -35.37 5.83
CA ASP A 414 -0.98 -36.61 6.57
C ASP A 414 0.35 -36.86 7.31
N ALA A 415 0.31 -37.82 8.26
CA ALA A 415 1.46 -38.10 9.13
C ALA A 415 2.69 -38.66 8.37
N GLN A 416 2.52 -39.28 7.20
CA GLN A 416 3.63 -39.79 6.41
C GLN A 416 4.33 -38.64 5.69
N LYS A 417 3.59 -37.81 4.97
CA LYS A 417 4.13 -36.61 4.29
C LYS A 417 4.82 -35.68 5.27
N ALA A 418 4.19 -35.44 6.44
CA ALA A 418 4.80 -34.61 7.48
C ALA A 418 6.16 -35.16 7.94
N ARG A 419 6.29 -36.49 8.11
CA ARG A 419 7.57 -37.13 8.44
C ARG A 419 8.60 -37.02 7.30
N ASP A 420 8.16 -37.14 6.05
CA ASP A 420 9.03 -37.04 4.89
C ASP A 420 9.57 -35.63 4.72
N ASN A 421 8.73 -34.60 4.92
CA ASN A 421 9.15 -33.19 4.94
C ASN A 421 10.19 -32.94 6.04
N LEU A 422 9.97 -33.46 7.25
CA LEU A 422 10.93 -33.27 8.35
C LEU A 422 12.24 -34.02 8.09
N ARG A 423 12.21 -35.22 7.44
CA ARG A 423 13.41 -35.95 7.05
C ARG A 423 14.22 -35.15 6.00
N LYS A 424 13.55 -34.57 5.00
CA LYS A 424 14.18 -33.68 4.03
C LYS A 424 14.79 -32.45 4.73
N ALA A 425 14.06 -31.81 5.65
CA ALA A 425 14.54 -30.66 6.42
C ALA A 425 15.83 -31.00 7.19
N VAL A 426 15.87 -32.13 7.88
CA VAL A 426 17.08 -32.58 8.61
C VAL A 426 18.26 -32.81 7.65
N GLY A 427 18.02 -33.37 6.46
CA GLY A 427 19.04 -33.53 5.42
C GLY A 427 19.64 -32.19 5.01
N LEU A 428 18.78 -31.19 4.66
CA LEU A 428 19.20 -29.85 4.27
C LEU A 428 19.99 -29.15 5.39
N LEU A 429 19.54 -29.27 6.64
CA LEU A 429 20.23 -28.70 7.80
C LEU A 429 21.62 -29.33 8.00
N LYS A 430 21.74 -30.65 7.80
CA LYS A 430 23.04 -31.35 7.84
C LYS A 430 23.98 -30.84 6.75
N ASP A 431 23.49 -30.71 5.52
CA ASP A 431 24.26 -30.21 4.38
C ASP A 431 24.67 -28.73 4.58
N ALA A 432 23.87 -27.97 5.34
CA ALA A 432 24.16 -26.58 5.77
C ALA A 432 25.13 -26.51 6.98
N GLY A 433 25.64 -27.66 7.47
CA GLY A 433 26.61 -27.71 8.55
C GLY A 433 26.00 -27.71 9.97
N TRP A 434 24.77 -28.20 10.10
CA TRP A 434 24.11 -28.39 11.39
C TRP A 434 24.00 -29.90 11.72
N GLU A 435 24.35 -30.27 12.93
CA GLU A 435 24.34 -31.64 13.38
C GLU A 435 23.41 -31.87 14.57
N LEU A 436 22.69 -33.00 14.56
CA LEU A 436 21.84 -33.36 15.70
C LEU A 436 22.72 -34.07 16.78
N LYS A 437 22.86 -33.41 17.95
CA LYS A 437 23.51 -33.99 19.14
C LYS A 437 22.48 -34.23 20.23
N GLY A 438 22.15 -35.51 20.43
CA GLY A 438 21.00 -35.91 21.24
C GLY A 438 19.70 -35.38 20.62
N ASN A 439 18.99 -34.48 21.30
CA ASN A 439 17.76 -33.87 20.85
C ASN A 439 17.94 -32.41 20.46
N ARG A 440 19.15 -31.91 20.27
CA ARG A 440 19.46 -30.52 19.90
C ARG A 440 20.26 -30.47 18.61
N LEU A 441 19.85 -29.57 17.74
CA LEU A 441 20.58 -29.19 16.54
C LEU A 441 21.67 -28.17 16.92
N VAL A 442 22.92 -28.45 16.54
CA VAL A 442 24.08 -27.60 16.83
C VAL A 442 24.90 -27.34 15.57
N ASN A 443 25.53 -26.20 15.50
CA ASN A 443 26.49 -25.90 14.43
C ASN A 443 27.69 -26.86 14.51
N ALA A 444 28.02 -27.58 13.45
CA ALA A 444 29.06 -28.60 13.42
C ALA A 444 30.45 -28.03 13.73
N LYS A 445 30.74 -26.76 13.43
CA LYS A 445 32.03 -26.10 13.63
C LYS A 445 32.15 -25.47 15.02
N THR A 446 31.09 -24.79 15.50
CA THR A 446 31.15 -24.02 16.73
C THR A 446 30.52 -24.70 17.93
N GLY A 447 29.70 -25.71 17.72
CA GLY A 447 28.90 -26.35 18.77
C GLY A 447 27.72 -25.50 19.28
N ALA A 448 27.51 -24.29 18.74
CA ALA A 448 26.43 -23.41 19.15
C ALA A 448 25.06 -24.04 18.81
N PRO A 449 24.06 -24.00 19.71
CA PRO A 449 22.75 -24.55 19.45
C PRO A 449 22.00 -23.72 18.41
N PHE A 450 21.15 -24.37 17.62
CA PHE A 450 20.20 -23.67 16.72
C PHE A 450 19.02 -23.20 17.58
N SER A 451 19.10 -21.98 18.05
CA SER A 451 18.07 -21.35 18.89
C SER A 451 17.79 -19.94 18.44
N PHE A 452 16.51 -19.56 18.36
CA PHE A 452 16.10 -18.23 17.93
C PHE A 452 14.73 -17.83 18.52
N GLU A 453 14.47 -16.51 18.51
CA GLU A 453 13.22 -15.91 18.92
C GLU A 453 12.32 -15.62 17.72
N ILE A 454 11.01 -15.91 17.86
CA ILE A 454 9.98 -15.47 16.91
C ILE A 454 9.22 -14.32 17.57
N LEU A 455 9.43 -13.11 17.06
CA LEU A 455 8.80 -11.89 17.54
C LEU A 455 7.39 -11.74 16.98
N LEU A 456 6.39 -11.56 17.86
CA LEU A 456 4.99 -11.37 17.50
C LEU A 456 4.43 -10.09 18.13
N SER A 457 3.46 -9.45 17.45
CA SER A 457 2.76 -8.25 17.89
C SER A 457 1.45 -8.53 18.65
N SER A 458 0.99 -9.79 18.67
CA SER A 458 -0.31 -10.15 19.25
C SER A 458 -0.34 -11.61 19.71
N PRO A 459 -0.94 -11.89 20.88
CA PRO A 459 -1.18 -13.26 21.36
C PRO A 459 -2.03 -14.12 20.41
N GLN A 460 -2.84 -13.50 19.57
CA GLN A 460 -3.67 -14.22 18.59
C GLN A 460 -2.83 -14.99 17.57
N LEU A 461 -1.64 -14.48 17.22
CA LEU A 461 -0.71 -15.11 16.28
C LEU A 461 -0.03 -16.36 16.88
N GLU A 462 0.03 -16.45 18.21
CA GLU A 462 0.63 -17.60 18.92
C GLU A 462 -0.05 -18.92 18.55
N ARG A 463 -1.38 -18.89 18.33
CA ARG A 463 -2.14 -20.10 17.95
C ARG A 463 -1.64 -20.76 16.67
N ILE A 464 -1.02 -19.97 15.79
CA ILE A 464 -0.43 -20.43 14.54
C ILE A 464 1.02 -20.81 14.72
N VAL A 465 1.76 -20.05 15.52
CA VAL A 465 3.22 -20.19 15.64
C VAL A 465 3.61 -21.27 16.63
N LEU A 466 2.86 -21.48 17.73
CA LEU A 466 3.18 -22.50 18.74
C LEU A 466 3.20 -23.93 18.16
N PRO A 467 2.23 -24.38 17.32
CA PRO A 467 2.34 -25.68 16.64
C PRO A 467 3.60 -25.80 15.80
N TYR A 468 3.99 -24.73 15.10
CA TYR A 468 5.21 -24.70 14.32
C TYR A 468 6.47 -24.85 15.18
N THR A 469 6.56 -24.18 16.34
CA THR A 469 7.70 -24.35 17.26
C THR A 469 7.81 -25.78 17.77
N GLN A 470 6.68 -26.47 17.99
CA GLN A 470 6.69 -27.89 18.37
C GLN A 470 7.23 -28.78 17.25
N THR A 471 6.90 -28.47 16.00
CA THR A 471 7.46 -29.19 14.85
C THR A 471 8.97 -28.95 14.72
N LEU A 472 9.43 -27.70 14.86
CA LEU A 472 10.86 -27.36 14.87
C LEU A 472 11.63 -28.08 16.00
N LYS A 473 11.05 -28.20 17.19
CA LYS A 473 11.64 -28.94 18.31
C LYS A 473 11.85 -30.41 17.99
N ARG A 474 11.00 -31.03 17.17
CA ARG A 474 11.16 -32.45 16.74
C ARG A 474 12.43 -32.68 15.91
N ILE A 475 12.93 -31.65 15.24
CA ILE A 475 14.18 -31.69 14.47
C ILE A 475 15.35 -31.00 15.20
N GLY A 476 15.20 -30.76 16.51
CA GLY A 476 16.26 -30.24 17.38
C GLY A 476 16.44 -28.72 17.40
N ILE A 477 15.59 -27.97 16.74
CA ILE A 477 15.61 -26.50 16.72
C ILE A 477 14.84 -25.95 17.94
N ASP A 478 15.46 -25.04 18.71
CA ASP A 478 14.86 -24.36 19.86
C ASP A 478 14.32 -22.98 19.43
N ALA A 479 13.10 -22.95 18.88
CA ALA A 479 12.40 -21.72 18.51
C ALA A 479 11.47 -21.29 19.65
N ARG A 480 11.59 -20.02 20.08
CA ARG A 480 10.83 -19.44 21.19
C ARG A 480 9.97 -18.28 20.73
N VAL A 481 8.70 -18.28 21.12
CA VAL A 481 7.80 -17.16 20.83
C VAL A 481 8.01 -16.04 21.85
N ARG A 482 8.09 -14.83 21.32
CA ARG A 482 8.12 -13.59 22.12
C ARG A 482 7.04 -12.63 21.62
N THR A 483 5.94 -12.58 22.33
CA THR A 483 4.88 -11.59 22.07
C THR A 483 5.12 -10.34 22.87
N VAL A 484 5.06 -9.20 22.21
CA VAL A 484 5.22 -7.87 22.81
C VAL A 484 4.04 -6.98 22.43
N ASP A 485 3.90 -5.83 23.10
CA ASP A 485 2.90 -4.84 22.71
C ASP A 485 3.19 -4.22 21.34
N PRO A 486 2.18 -3.63 20.65
CA PRO A 486 2.35 -3.11 19.30
C PRO A 486 3.43 -2.03 19.14
N ALA A 487 3.63 -1.18 20.15
CA ALA A 487 4.64 -0.12 20.10
C ALA A 487 6.05 -0.71 20.18
N GLN A 488 6.26 -1.64 21.11
CA GLN A 488 7.53 -2.36 21.22
C GLN A 488 7.82 -3.20 19.96
N TYR A 489 6.79 -3.87 19.42
CA TYR A 489 6.92 -4.60 18.15
C TYR A 489 7.38 -3.69 17.02
N THR A 490 6.72 -2.55 16.84
CA THR A 490 7.05 -1.58 15.80
C THR A 490 8.49 -1.08 15.94
N ASN A 491 8.92 -0.75 17.15
CA ASN A 491 10.29 -0.28 17.41
C ASN A 491 11.34 -1.35 17.08
N ARG A 492 11.11 -2.60 17.51
CA ARG A 492 12.01 -3.72 17.23
C ARG A 492 12.03 -4.09 15.74
N ALA A 493 10.86 -4.09 15.09
CA ALA A 493 10.76 -4.35 13.65
C ALA A 493 11.51 -3.29 12.82
N ARG A 494 11.42 -2.01 13.20
CA ARG A 494 12.12 -0.89 12.53
C ARG A 494 13.63 -1.00 12.61
N SER A 495 14.17 -1.38 13.75
CA SER A 495 15.61 -1.56 13.99
C SER A 495 16.12 -2.95 13.61
N PHE A 496 15.24 -3.83 13.04
CA PHE A 496 15.53 -5.22 12.71
C PHE A 496 16.02 -6.05 13.91
N ASP A 497 15.59 -5.70 15.11
CA ASP A 497 15.93 -6.40 16.36
C ASP A 497 15.01 -7.59 16.59
N TYR A 498 15.18 -8.63 15.78
CA TYR A 498 14.53 -9.94 15.89
C TYR A 498 15.34 -10.99 15.14
N ASP A 499 15.11 -12.25 15.46
CA ASP A 499 15.66 -13.36 14.68
C ASP A 499 14.67 -13.82 13.58
N MET A 500 13.41 -14.01 13.94
CA MET A 500 12.31 -14.23 13.02
C MET A 500 11.12 -13.39 13.43
N THR A 501 10.32 -12.92 12.48
CA THR A 501 9.11 -12.13 12.77
C THR A 501 7.96 -12.51 11.83
N TRP A 502 6.74 -12.08 12.16
CA TRP A 502 5.58 -12.15 11.30
C TRP A 502 5.47 -10.88 10.46
N SER A 503 5.25 -10.99 9.17
CA SER A 503 5.03 -9.81 8.33
C SER A 503 4.00 -10.05 7.25
N ILE A 504 3.45 -8.94 6.74
CA ILE A 504 2.50 -8.91 5.62
C ILE A 504 2.97 -7.85 4.63
N TRP A 505 3.07 -8.21 3.35
CA TRP A 505 3.27 -7.27 2.25
C TRP A 505 2.02 -7.27 1.37
N ALA A 506 1.35 -6.14 1.28
CA ALA A 506 0.30 -5.90 0.32
C ALA A 506 0.93 -5.37 -0.97
N GLN A 507 0.56 -5.96 -2.10
CA GLN A 507 1.11 -5.65 -3.41
C GLN A 507 0.01 -5.03 -4.28
N THR A 508 0.30 -3.92 -4.92
CA THR A 508 -0.61 -3.30 -5.89
C THR A 508 -0.62 -4.10 -7.20
N LEU A 509 -1.61 -3.89 -8.06
CA LEU A 509 -1.60 -4.44 -9.42
C LEU A 509 -0.62 -3.72 -10.36
N ASN A 510 -0.04 -2.61 -9.92
CA ASN A 510 1.03 -1.90 -10.61
C ASN A 510 2.20 -1.70 -9.65
N PRO A 511 2.96 -2.77 -9.34
CA PRO A 511 4.15 -2.65 -8.52
C PRO A 511 5.17 -1.71 -9.18
N GLY A 512 5.90 -0.97 -8.35
CA GLY A 512 6.88 0.01 -8.79
C GLY A 512 7.90 0.36 -7.71
N ASN A 513 8.01 1.64 -7.34
CA ASN A 513 9.03 2.14 -6.41
C ASN A 513 8.98 1.51 -5.01
N GLU A 514 7.80 1.07 -4.54
CA GLU A 514 7.68 0.39 -3.25
C GLU A 514 8.48 -0.91 -3.18
N GLN A 515 8.75 -1.56 -4.32
CA GLN A 515 9.55 -2.78 -4.38
C GLN A 515 11.00 -2.54 -3.93
N LEU A 516 11.55 -1.34 -4.17
CA LEU A 516 12.85 -0.94 -3.63
C LEU A 516 12.86 -0.97 -2.10
N PHE A 517 11.75 -0.55 -1.49
CA PHE A 517 11.59 -0.50 -0.05
C PHE A 517 11.34 -1.88 0.59
N TYR A 518 10.77 -2.81 -0.19
CA TYR A 518 10.48 -4.17 0.26
C TYR A 518 11.66 -5.13 0.09
N TRP A 519 12.36 -5.07 -1.05
CA TRP A 519 13.33 -6.08 -1.46
C TRP A 519 14.68 -5.52 -1.90
N GLY A 520 14.80 -4.22 -2.15
CA GLY A 520 16.01 -3.60 -2.68
C GLY A 520 17.19 -3.70 -1.71
N SER A 521 18.40 -3.91 -2.24
CA SER A 521 19.62 -4.08 -1.44
C SER A 521 19.90 -2.91 -0.51
N LYS A 522 19.65 -1.66 -0.94
CA LYS A 522 19.84 -0.47 -0.13
C LYS A 522 18.93 -0.45 1.11
N SER A 523 17.73 -0.97 1.00
CA SER A 523 16.77 -1.01 2.10
C SER A 523 17.09 -2.08 3.15
N ALA A 524 17.99 -3.02 2.85
CA ALA A 524 18.41 -4.04 3.80
C ALA A 524 19.04 -3.48 5.08
N ALA A 525 19.68 -2.31 5.01
CA ALA A 525 20.29 -1.62 6.16
C ALA A 525 19.54 -0.35 6.59
N MET A 526 18.43 -0.01 5.89
CA MET A 526 17.66 1.20 6.16
C MET A 526 16.65 0.95 7.26
N GLU A 527 16.85 1.54 8.43
CA GLU A 527 15.89 1.49 9.52
C GLU A 527 14.49 1.95 9.08
N GLY A 528 13.48 1.21 9.50
CA GLY A 528 12.09 1.49 9.12
C GLY A 528 11.71 1.00 7.73
N SER A 529 12.62 0.44 6.93
CA SER A 529 12.26 -0.22 5.68
C SER A 529 11.43 -1.47 5.95
N ARG A 530 10.78 -1.96 4.90
CA ARG A 530 10.02 -3.22 4.97
C ARG A 530 10.79 -4.42 4.43
N ASN A 531 12.10 -4.27 4.21
CA ASN A 531 13.01 -5.37 3.88
C ASN A 531 13.32 -6.19 5.14
N TYR A 532 12.29 -6.79 5.70
CA TYR A 532 12.39 -7.54 6.97
C TYR A 532 13.34 -8.72 6.90
N ALA A 533 13.42 -9.39 5.75
CA ALA A 533 14.35 -10.51 5.56
C ALA A 533 15.82 -10.09 5.48
N GLY A 534 16.10 -8.82 5.12
CA GLY A 534 17.48 -8.34 4.89
C GLY A 534 18.03 -8.76 3.53
N ILE A 535 17.17 -8.76 2.51
CA ILE A 535 17.54 -9.09 1.13
C ILE A 535 18.53 -8.05 0.59
N ALA A 536 19.64 -8.52 0.05
CA ALA A 536 20.64 -7.71 -0.64
C ALA A 536 21.18 -8.50 -1.84
N ASP A 537 20.44 -8.49 -2.94
CA ASP A 537 20.70 -9.29 -4.13
C ASP A 537 20.64 -8.43 -5.41
N PRO A 538 21.75 -8.32 -6.15
CA PRO A 538 21.78 -7.50 -7.38
C PRO A 538 20.84 -7.99 -8.49
N ALA A 539 20.47 -9.28 -8.53
CA ALA A 539 19.49 -9.77 -9.50
C ALA A 539 18.09 -9.25 -9.18
N ILE A 540 17.73 -9.25 -7.89
CA ILE A 540 16.48 -8.67 -7.40
C ILE A 540 16.45 -7.17 -7.67
N ASP A 541 17.53 -6.43 -7.41
CA ASP A 541 17.62 -4.99 -7.73
C ASP A 541 17.40 -4.74 -9.23
N SER A 542 17.96 -5.58 -10.09
CA SER A 542 17.77 -5.49 -11.54
C SER A 542 16.32 -5.74 -11.95
N LEU A 543 15.64 -6.73 -11.36
CA LEU A 543 14.23 -7.02 -11.60
C LEU A 543 13.33 -5.88 -11.12
N ILE A 544 13.62 -5.32 -9.96
CA ILE A 544 12.88 -4.14 -9.45
C ILE A 544 12.99 -2.98 -10.42
N ASN A 545 14.18 -2.68 -10.92
CA ASN A 545 14.37 -1.63 -11.93
C ASN A 545 13.56 -1.91 -13.21
N LYS A 546 13.54 -3.16 -13.69
CA LYS A 546 12.73 -3.54 -14.85
C LYS A 546 11.22 -3.36 -14.60
N ILE A 547 10.75 -3.60 -13.37
CA ILE A 547 9.36 -3.35 -12.95
C ILE A 547 9.04 -1.85 -13.02
N ILE A 548 9.88 -1.00 -12.41
CA ILE A 548 9.68 0.46 -12.34
C ILE A 548 9.59 1.06 -13.74
N PHE A 549 10.45 0.60 -14.67
CA PHE A 549 10.53 1.12 -16.04
C PHE A 549 9.81 0.27 -17.08
N ALA A 550 8.95 -0.66 -16.68
CA ALA A 550 8.16 -1.46 -17.61
C ALA A 550 7.29 -0.54 -18.50
N LYS A 551 7.34 -0.73 -19.80
CA LYS A 551 6.71 0.17 -20.78
C LYS A 551 5.21 -0.06 -20.91
N ASP A 552 4.77 -1.28 -20.68
CA ASP A 552 3.38 -1.70 -20.84
C ASP A 552 3.01 -2.80 -19.84
N ARG A 553 1.73 -3.17 -19.82
CA ARG A 553 1.21 -4.19 -18.91
C ARG A 553 1.84 -5.57 -19.12
N PRO A 554 2.01 -6.09 -20.35
CA PRO A 554 2.70 -7.37 -20.58
C PRO A 554 4.12 -7.41 -20.01
N GLU A 555 4.92 -6.35 -20.21
CA GLU A 555 6.28 -6.25 -19.67
C GLU A 555 6.27 -6.19 -18.13
N LEU A 556 5.33 -5.44 -17.54
CA LEU A 556 5.17 -5.37 -16.10
C LEU A 556 4.83 -6.75 -15.50
N ILE A 557 3.87 -7.46 -16.09
CA ILE A 557 3.48 -8.81 -15.66
C ILE A 557 4.66 -9.76 -15.75
N ALA A 558 5.33 -9.82 -16.91
CA ALA A 558 6.45 -10.72 -17.13
C ALA A 558 7.62 -10.48 -16.15
N THR A 559 7.93 -9.21 -15.91
CA THR A 559 9.01 -8.83 -14.98
C THR A 559 8.63 -9.12 -13.53
N THR A 560 7.36 -8.91 -13.17
CA THR A 560 6.87 -9.20 -11.83
C THR A 560 6.82 -10.70 -11.57
N HIS A 561 6.43 -11.52 -12.56
CA HIS A 561 6.55 -12.98 -12.47
C HIS A 561 7.99 -13.43 -12.23
N ALA A 562 8.95 -12.83 -12.95
CA ALA A 562 10.36 -13.13 -12.76
C ALA A 562 10.83 -12.77 -11.32
N LEU A 563 10.45 -11.59 -10.80
CA LEU A 563 10.76 -11.19 -9.43
C LEU A 563 10.14 -12.14 -8.40
N ASP A 564 8.85 -12.44 -8.53
CA ASP A 564 8.12 -13.34 -7.64
C ASP A 564 8.78 -14.71 -7.56
N ARG A 565 9.11 -15.28 -8.72
CA ARG A 565 9.77 -16.57 -8.83
C ARG A 565 11.15 -16.60 -8.16
N VAL A 566 11.97 -15.57 -8.37
CA VAL A 566 13.29 -15.45 -7.74
C VAL A 566 13.18 -15.31 -6.22
N LEU A 567 12.24 -14.47 -5.74
CA LEU A 567 11.98 -14.31 -4.30
C LEU A 567 11.54 -15.63 -3.64
N LEU A 568 10.67 -16.39 -4.30
CA LEU A 568 10.20 -17.69 -3.81
C LEU A 568 11.31 -18.74 -3.80
N ALA A 569 12.11 -18.83 -4.88
CA ALA A 569 13.18 -19.81 -5.02
C ALA A 569 14.27 -19.66 -3.94
N HIS A 570 14.53 -18.44 -3.49
CA HIS A 570 15.47 -18.19 -2.38
C HIS A 570 14.91 -18.49 -0.98
N HIS A 571 13.66 -18.89 -0.85
CA HIS A 571 13.03 -19.21 0.44
C HIS A 571 13.20 -18.09 1.49
N TYR A 572 13.10 -16.83 1.09
CA TYR A 572 13.26 -15.69 2.01
C TYR A 572 12.23 -15.65 3.14
N VAL A 573 11.14 -16.38 2.97
CA VAL A 573 10.04 -16.43 3.92
C VAL A 573 9.50 -17.85 4.08
N VAL A 574 8.81 -18.11 5.19
CA VAL A 574 7.92 -19.27 5.34
C VAL A 574 6.50 -18.75 5.05
N PRO A 575 5.96 -18.99 3.84
CA PRO A 575 4.64 -18.51 3.47
C PRO A 575 3.56 -19.10 4.38
N LEU A 576 2.67 -18.23 4.84
CA LEU A 576 1.57 -18.61 5.72
C LEU A 576 0.28 -18.80 4.90
N TYR A 577 -0.75 -18.07 5.19
CA TYR A 577 -2.09 -18.33 4.67
C TYR A 577 -2.81 -17.04 4.33
N TYR A 578 -3.86 -17.19 3.53
CA TYR A 578 -4.76 -16.11 3.23
C TYR A 578 -6.22 -16.59 3.11
N MET A 579 -7.14 -15.68 3.32
CA MET A 579 -8.57 -15.94 3.19
C MET A 579 -9.04 -15.50 1.80
N MET A 580 -9.73 -16.39 1.07
CA MET A 580 -10.20 -16.11 -0.30
C MET A 580 -11.46 -15.23 -0.35
N ALA A 581 -12.10 -14.98 0.79
CA ALA A 581 -13.29 -14.13 0.89
C ALA A 581 -13.11 -13.08 1.98
N MET A 582 -13.57 -11.85 1.73
CA MET A 582 -13.75 -10.86 2.78
C MET A 582 -15.02 -11.19 3.54
N ARG A 583 -14.90 -11.31 4.85
CA ARG A 583 -16.02 -11.57 5.76
C ARG A 583 -16.43 -10.29 6.44
N ILE A 584 -17.67 -9.90 6.22
CA ILE A 584 -18.26 -8.72 6.85
C ILE A 584 -19.51 -9.11 7.62
N ALA A 585 -19.74 -8.41 8.71
CA ALA A 585 -21.00 -8.41 9.41
C ALA A 585 -21.41 -6.97 9.69
N TYR A 586 -22.67 -6.65 9.57
CA TYR A 586 -23.16 -5.29 9.79
C TYR A 586 -24.60 -5.29 10.26
N TRP A 587 -24.95 -4.29 11.03
CA TRP A 587 -26.33 -4.04 11.40
C TRP A 587 -27.13 -3.63 10.17
N ASP A 588 -28.32 -4.22 9.96
CA ASP A 588 -29.17 -4.01 8.79
C ASP A 588 -29.81 -2.61 8.75
N LYS A 589 -28.98 -1.59 8.87
CA LYS A 589 -29.30 -0.16 8.84
C LYS A 589 -28.87 0.52 7.54
N PHE A 590 -28.18 -0.21 6.65
CA PHE A 590 -27.49 0.35 5.50
C PHE A 590 -27.94 -0.31 4.20
N ASP A 591 -27.93 0.48 3.15
CA ASP A 591 -27.98 0.04 1.76
C ASP A 591 -26.70 0.41 1.04
N ARG A 592 -26.49 -0.20 -0.10
CA ARG A 592 -25.34 0.00 -0.98
C ARG A 592 -25.73 -0.21 -2.43
N PRO A 593 -24.92 0.21 -3.44
CA PRO A 593 -25.14 -0.14 -4.82
C PRO A 593 -25.20 -1.66 -5.02
N GLN A 594 -25.99 -2.10 -5.99
CA GLN A 594 -26.06 -3.53 -6.34
C GLN A 594 -24.73 -4.03 -6.91
N ASN A 595 -24.11 -3.21 -7.75
CA ASN A 595 -22.79 -3.48 -8.29
C ASN A 595 -21.75 -2.77 -7.42
N LEU A 596 -20.95 -3.55 -6.74
CA LEU A 596 -19.77 -3.03 -6.02
C LEU A 596 -18.65 -2.74 -7.02
N PRO A 597 -17.73 -1.83 -6.68
CA PRO A 597 -16.55 -1.60 -7.50
C PRO A 597 -15.72 -2.87 -7.64
N GLU A 598 -14.97 -2.97 -8.73
CA GLU A 598 -14.18 -4.18 -9.03
C GLU A 598 -13.11 -4.47 -7.98
N TYR A 599 -12.54 -3.41 -7.40
CA TYR A 599 -11.39 -3.50 -6.51
C TYR A 599 -11.68 -3.09 -5.07
N GLY A 600 -12.94 -3.08 -4.66
CA GLY A 600 -13.32 -2.71 -3.32
C GLY A 600 -14.76 -3.09 -2.97
N ILE A 601 -15.16 -2.82 -1.74
CA ILE A 601 -16.56 -2.91 -1.31
C ILE A 601 -17.20 -1.53 -1.17
N GLY A 602 -16.41 -0.49 -1.44
CA GLY A 602 -16.83 0.91 -1.34
C GLY A 602 -17.31 1.34 0.04
N PHE A 603 -17.07 0.53 1.08
CA PHE A 603 -17.45 0.90 2.45
C PHE A 603 -16.36 1.78 3.10
N PRO A 604 -16.74 2.87 3.79
CA PRO A 604 -18.10 3.37 4.00
C PRO A 604 -18.62 4.30 2.87
N ASP A 605 -17.79 4.67 1.91
CA ASP A 605 -17.95 5.85 1.06
C ASP A 605 -19.22 5.82 0.19
N ILE A 606 -19.53 4.65 -0.43
CA ILE A 606 -20.68 4.51 -1.34
C ILE A 606 -21.91 3.91 -0.68
N TRP A 607 -21.81 3.49 0.60
CA TRP A 607 -22.94 2.99 1.38
C TRP A 607 -23.74 4.16 1.95
N TRP A 608 -25.01 3.93 2.30
CA TRP A 608 -25.88 4.95 2.90
C TRP A 608 -26.81 4.35 3.96
N SER A 609 -27.35 5.22 4.81
CA SER A 609 -28.35 4.82 5.80
C SER A 609 -29.70 4.55 5.15
N LYS A 610 -30.36 3.43 5.48
CA LYS A 610 -31.74 3.11 5.08
C LYS A 610 -32.77 4.09 5.63
N THR A 611 -32.50 4.62 6.81
CA THR A 611 -33.34 5.65 7.43
C THR A 611 -32.78 7.03 7.09
N ALA A 612 -33.42 7.71 6.13
CA ALA A 612 -33.28 9.16 6.04
C ALA A 612 -33.76 9.72 7.38
N SER A 613 -32.86 10.30 8.18
CA SER A 613 -33.30 11.09 9.34
C SER A 613 -34.26 12.15 8.85
N LYS A 614 -35.48 12.16 9.39
CA LYS A 614 -36.42 13.25 9.19
C LYS A 614 -35.87 14.53 9.80
#